data_a351d9df143e92b90713a723aba93dd7
#
_entry.id   a351d9df143e92b90713a723aba93dd7
#
_cell.length_a   1.000
_cell.length_b   1.000
_cell.length_c   1.000
_cell.angle_alpha   90.00
_cell.angle_beta   90.00
_cell.angle_gamma   90.00
#
_symmetry.space_group_name_H-M   'P 1'
#
loop_
_entity.id
_entity.type
_entity.pdbx_description
1 polymer ?
#
loop_
_entity_poly.entity_id
_entity_poly.type
_entity_poly.pdbx_seq_one_letter_code
_entity_poly.pdbx_strand_id
1 'polypeptide(L)'
;MNFEKEQESVKGYCAVVGDLLRHEKVREMHQYPHHRDVDTLYHSVCVSYLTYKICEKMHWHPKEATRAALLHDFYLYNWYTDKHDEWHAFLHPKMACKNAEHYFGALTPRQEDMILCHMWPLHLAPPHSREGFVLTFADKVCAVCDLIGTSKSFAPVYERIFSEVDHGTSADNL
;
A
#
# COMPACT_ATOMS: atom_id res chain seq x y z
N MET A 1 9.71 1.66 -21.60
CA MET A 1 8.29 1.65 -21.17
C MET A 1 7.64 2.84 -21.84
N ASN A 2 6.46 2.69 -22.49
CA ASN A 2 5.82 3.78 -23.23
C ASN A 2 5.21 4.76 -22.21
N PHE A 3 5.57 6.04 -22.29
CA PHE A 3 5.13 7.10 -21.39
C PHE A 3 3.58 7.18 -21.28
N GLU A 4 2.88 7.05 -22.40
CA GLU A 4 1.41 7.08 -22.43
C GLU A 4 0.78 5.93 -21.64
N LYS A 5 1.31 4.71 -21.78
CA LYS A 5 0.81 3.54 -21.01
C LYS A 5 1.06 3.67 -19.51
N GLU A 6 2.15 4.31 -19.12
CA GLU A 6 2.42 4.56 -17.70
C GLU A 6 1.47 5.63 -17.13
N GLN A 7 1.21 6.68 -17.90
CA GLN A 7 0.25 7.72 -17.49
C GLN A 7 -1.17 7.16 -17.36
N GLU A 8 -1.61 6.32 -18.29
CA GLU A 8 -2.90 5.64 -18.21
C GLU A 8 -2.98 4.73 -16.97
N SER A 9 -1.89 3.99 -16.68
CA SER A 9 -1.81 3.15 -15.49
C SER A 9 -1.86 3.96 -14.19
N VAL A 10 -1.20 5.12 -14.12
CA VAL A 10 -1.27 6.00 -12.95
C VAL A 10 -2.69 6.53 -12.76
N LYS A 11 -3.37 6.96 -13.81
CA LYS A 11 -4.78 7.40 -13.73
C LYS A 11 -5.70 6.29 -13.24
N GLY A 12 -5.57 5.08 -13.79
CA GLY A 12 -6.34 3.91 -13.34
C GLY A 12 -6.09 3.58 -11.87
N TYR A 13 -4.85 3.62 -11.43
CA TYR A 13 -4.48 3.45 -10.02
C TYR A 13 -5.12 4.52 -9.13
N CYS A 14 -4.99 5.80 -9.51
CA CYS A 14 -5.56 6.92 -8.75
C CYS A 14 -7.09 6.87 -8.68
N ALA A 15 -7.76 6.36 -9.71
CA ALA A 15 -9.20 6.12 -9.68
C ALA A 15 -9.61 5.07 -8.62
N VAL A 16 -8.70 4.15 -8.26
CA VAL A 16 -8.95 3.10 -7.25
C VAL A 16 -8.67 3.55 -5.82
N VAL A 17 -7.61 4.35 -5.62
CA VAL A 17 -7.11 4.69 -4.25
C VAL A 17 -7.03 6.18 -3.98
N GLY A 18 -7.46 7.05 -4.90
CA GLY A 18 -7.32 8.48 -4.74
C GLY A 18 -8.06 9.04 -3.51
N ASP A 19 -9.18 8.43 -3.13
CA ASP A 19 -9.89 8.75 -1.90
C ASP A 19 -9.04 8.45 -0.65
N LEU A 20 -8.36 7.31 -0.61
CA LEU A 20 -7.45 6.94 0.47
C LEU A 20 -6.23 7.87 0.52
N LEU A 21 -5.60 8.14 -0.65
CA LEU A 21 -4.40 8.99 -0.73
C LEU A 21 -4.67 10.47 -0.38
N ARG A 22 -5.92 10.93 -0.47
CA ARG A 22 -6.32 12.26 0.00
C ARG A 22 -6.59 12.32 1.50
N HIS A 23 -6.84 11.18 2.13
CA HIS A 23 -7.18 11.13 3.56
C HIS A 23 -5.97 11.49 4.42
N GLU A 24 -6.17 12.40 5.40
CA GLU A 24 -5.09 12.90 6.27
C GLU A 24 -4.33 11.79 7.00
N LYS A 25 -5.01 10.76 7.47
CA LYS A 25 -4.40 9.65 8.20
C LYS A 25 -3.55 8.74 7.31
N VAL A 26 -3.89 8.59 6.03
CA VAL A 26 -3.01 7.89 5.07
C VAL A 26 -1.77 8.75 4.80
N ARG A 27 -1.94 10.05 4.61
CA ARG A 27 -0.80 10.97 4.44
C ARG A 27 0.09 11.03 5.69
N GLU A 28 -0.47 10.87 6.90
CA GLU A 28 0.30 10.81 8.15
C GLU A 28 1.32 9.67 8.17
N MET A 29 1.13 8.61 7.38
CA MET A 29 2.08 7.50 7.27
C MET A 29 3.49 7.94 6.86
N HIS A 30 3.66 9.11 6.23
CA HIS A 30 4.98 9.67 5.90
C HIS A 30 5.83 10.02 7.14
N GLN A 31 5.21 10.15 8.32
CA GLN A 31 5.90 10.45 9.58
C GLN A 31 6.52 9.21 10.22
N TYR A 32 6.11 8.03 9.77
CA TYR A 32 6.57 6.77 10.35
C TYR A 32 7.65 6.13 9.49
N PRO A 33 8.82 5.81 10.08
CA PRO A 33 9.89 5.17 9.35
C PRO A 33 9.51 3.72 8.98
N HIS A 34 9.91 3.28 7.79
CA HIS A 34 9.77 1.90 7.35
C HIS A 34 11.14 1.21 7.32
N HIS A 35 11.93 1.36 6.26
CA HIS A 35 13.28 0.83 6.16
C HIS A 35 14.26 1.92 5.72
N ARG A 36 15.40 2.09 6.44
CA ARG A 36 16.41 3.11 6.14
C ARG A 36 15.79 4.51 6.02
N ASP A 37 15.91 5.13 4.84
CA ASP A 37 15.44 6.48 4.53
C ASP A 37 14.06 6.50 3.86
N VAL A 38 13.32 5.38 3.92
CA VAL A 38 11.98 5.22 3.34
C VAL A 38 10.94 5.30 4.43
N ASP A 39 9.93 6.14 4.23
CA ASP A 39 8.77 6.21 5.11
C ASP A 39 7.68 5.19 4.71
N THR A 40 6.77 4.93 5.64
CA THR A 40 5.71 3.95 5.47
C THR A 40 4.74 4.30 4.34
N LEU A 41 4.48 5.60 4.07
CA LEU A 41 3.61 6.02 2.97
C LEU A 41 4.24 5.68 1.63
N TYR A 42 5.52 6.04 1.44
CA TYR A 42 6.24 5.75 0.21
C TYR A 42 6.28 4.26 -0.08
N HIS A 43 6.64 3.45 0.91
CA HIS A 43 6.63 1.99 0.81
C HIS A 43 5.24 1.47 0.41
N SER A 44 4.20 1.86 1.14
CA SER A 44 2.83 1.38 0.90
C SER A 44 2.30 1.75 -0.49
N VAL A 45 2.66 2.94 -1.01
CA VAL A 45 2.31 3.35 -2.39
C VAL A 45 3.06 2.50 -3.42
N CYS A 46 4.35 2.21 -3.20
CA CYS A 46 5.13 1.31 -4.08
C CYS A 46 4.49 -0.09 -4.14
N VAL A 47 4.21 -0.69 -2.98
CA VAL A 47 3.58 -2.01 -2.86
C VAL A 47 2.21 -2.03 -3.51
N SER A 48 1.39 -1.03 -3.23
CA SER A 48 0.04 -0.89 -3.78
C SER A 48 0.04 -0.73 -5.31
N TYR A 49 0.94 0.09 -5.85
CA TYR A 49 1.05 0.28 -7.30
C TYR A 49 1.53 -0.98 -8.01
N LEU A 50 2.51 -1.69 -7.45
CA LEU A 50 2.98 -2.96 -7.98
C LEU A 50 1.86 -4.02 -7.95
N THR A 51 1.12 -4.11 -6.83
CA THR A 51 -0.04 -4.99 -6.68
C THR A 51 -1.10 -4.66 -7.72
N TYR A 52 -1.42 -3.37 -7.92
CA TYR A 52 -2.34 -2.90 -8.95
C TYR A 52 -1.92 -3.39 -10.33
N LYS A 53 -0.66 -3.16 -10.72
CA LYS A 53 -0.14 -3.54 -12.06
C LYS A 53 -0.27 -5.03 -12.31
N ILE A 54 0.02 -5.86 -11.32
CA ILE A 54 -0.05 -7.32 -11.46
C ILE A 54 -1.52 -7.76 -11.53
N CYS A 55 -2.36 -7.31 -10.59
CA CYS A 55 -3.76 -7.72 -10.53
C CYS A 55 -4.58 -7.21 -11.72
N GLU A 56 -4.31 -5.99 -12.20
CA GLU A 56 -4.93 -5.45 -13.42
C GLU A 56 -4.61 -6.33 -14.63
N LYS A 57 -3.32 -6.61 -14.85
CA LYS A 57 -2.86 -7.46 -15.96
C LYS A 57 -3.43 -8.87 -15.92
N MET A 58 -3.62 -9.41 -14.72
CA MET A 58 -4.14 -10.76 -14.50
C MET A 58 -5.67 -10.81 -14.39
N HIS A 59 -6.36 -9.67 -14.38
CA HIS A 59 -7.81 -9.54 -14.13
C HIS A 59 -8.24 -10.17 -12.79
N TRP A 60 -7.44 -9.92 -11.70
CA TRP A 60 -7.64 -10.50 -10.37
C TRP A 60 -8.06 -9.42 -9.36
N HIS A 61 -9.33 -9.06 -9.32
CA HIS A 61 -9.93 -8.11 -8.38
C HIS A 61 -9.03 -6.90 -8.06
N PRO A 62 -8.56 -6.14 -9.08
CA PRO A 62 -7.53 -5.12 -8.90
C PRO A 62 -7.95 -4.04 -7.89
N LYS A 63 -9.23 -3.65 -7.85
CA LYS A 63 -9.72 -2.63 -6.93
C LYS A 63 -9.55 -3.04 -5.46
N GLU A 64 -9.99 -4.24 -5.10
CA GLU A 64 -9.88 -4.76 -3.73
C GLU A 64 -8.41 -4.93 -3.32
N ALA A 65 -7.62 -5.57 -4.20
CA ALA A 65 -6.23 -5.85 -3.95
C ALA A 65 -5.39 -4.57 -3.76
N THR A 66 -5.60 -3.58 -4.62
CA THR A 66 -4.88 -2.31 -4.56
C THR A 66 -5.16 -1.55 -3.26
N ARG A 67 -6.42 -1.49 -2.84
CA ARG A 67 -6.82 -0.81 -1.60
C ARG A 67 -6.26 -1.52 -0.38
N ALA A 68 -6.33 -2.85 -0.32
CA ALA A 68 -5.72 -3.64 0.76
C ALA A 68 -4.19 -3.43 0.80
N ALA A 69 -3.54 -3.42 -0.37
CA ALA A 69 -2.11 -3.20 -0.47
C ALA A 69 -1.68 -1.78 -0.02
N LEU A 70 -2.49 -0.75 -0.26
CA LEU A 70 -2.19 0.59 0.26
C LEU A 70 -2.28 0.66 1.79
N LEU A 71 -3.17 -0.12 2.37
CA LEU A 71 -3.47 -0.11 3.81
C LEU A 71 -2.76 -1.23 4.59
N HIS A 72 -1.91 -2.07 3.96
CA HIS A 72 -1.32 -3.22 4.63
C HIS A 72 -0.43 -2.85 5.82
N ASP A 73 0.20 -1.68 5.76
CA ASP A 73 1.06 -1.08 6.79
C ASP A 73 0.47 0.17 7.44
N PHE A 74 -0.85 0.28 7.47
CA PHE A 74 -1.56 1.42 8.08
C PHE A 74 -1.61 1.33 9.61
N TYR A 75 -0.45 1.12 10.26
CA TYR A 75 -0.32 0.91 11.71
C TYR A 75 -0.24 2.18 12.55
N LEU A 76 0.16 3.34 12.00
CA LEU A 76 0.13 4.69 12.62
C LEU A 76 0.88 4.82 13.96
N TYR A 77 2.06 4.25 14.08
CA TYR A 77 2.97 4.42 15.20
C TYR A 77 4.43 4.28 14.77
N ASN A 78 5.37 4.81 15.59
CA ASN A 78 6.80 4.67 15.32
C ASN A 78 7.34 3.39 15.97
N TRP A 79 7.55 2.35 15.18
CA TRP A 79 7.97 1.05 15.69
C TRP A 79 9.39 1.00 16.26
N TYR A 80 10.20 2.05 16.06
CA TYR A 80 11.52 2.17 16.71
C TYR A 80 11.45 2.76 18.12
N THR A 81 10.50 3.66 18.37
CA THR A 81 10.43 4.43 19.62
C THR A 81 9.27 4.02 20.50
N ASP A 82 8.16 3.60 19.91
CA ASP A 82 6.95 3.28 20.64
C ASP A 82 7.02 1.85 21.17
N LYS A 83 6.79 1.72 22.47
CA LYS A 83 6.84 0.43 23.15
C LYS A 83 5.50 -0.27 23.02
N HIS A 84 5.54 -1.52 22.60
CA HIS A 84 4.39 -2.41 22.51
C HIS A 84 4.72 -3.75 23.20
N ASP A 85 3.69 -4.42 23.72
CA ASP A 85 3.85 -5.72 24.39
C ASP A 85 4.11 -6.85 23.38
N GLU A 86 3.75 -6.65 22.13
CA GLU A 86 3.91 -7.61 21.04
C GLU A 86 4.97 -7.13 20.04
N TRP A 87 5.73 -8.05 19.48
CA TRP A 87 6.74 -7.74 18.47
C TRP A 87 6.09 -7.12 17.22
N HIS A 88 6.69 -6.03 16.71
CA HIS A 88 6.17 -5.25 15.59
C HIS A 88 5.71 -6.12 14.41
N ALA A 89 6.50 -7.12 13.99
CA ALA A 89 6.16 -7.99 12.87
C ALA A 89 4.80 -8.74 13.03
N PHE A 90 4.34 -8.96 14.26
CA PHE A 90 3.07 -9.61 14.55
C PHE A 90 1.95 -8.60 14.89
N LEU A 91 2.34 -7.43 15.37
CA LEU A 91 1.40 -6.38 15.79
C LEU A 91 0.89 -5.55 14.61
N HIS A 92 1.81 -5.12 13.70
CA HIS A 92 1.44 -4.13 12.68
C HIS A 92 0.30 -4.57 11.74
N PRO A 93 0.18 -5.86 11.30
CA PRO A 93 -0.93 -6.25 10.44
C PRO A 93 -2.29 -6.11 11.14
N LYS A 94 -2.34 -6.45 12.44
CA LYS A 94 -3.55 -6.31 13.27
C LYS A 94 -3.92 -4.85 13.46
N MET A 95 -2.92 -3.99 13.71
CA MET A 95 -3.13 -2.55 13.84
C MET A 95 -3.54 -1.92 12.52
N ALA A 96 -2.96 -2.35 11.41
CA ALA A 96 -3.34 -1.91 10.07
C ALA A 96 -4.80 -2.23 9.75
N CYS A 97 -5.27 -3.46 10.00
CA CYS A 97 -6.69 -3.83 9.87
C CYS A 97 -7.58 -2.95 10.76
N LYS A 98 -7.25 -2.84 12.05
CA LYS A 98 -8.04 -2.05 13.01
C LYS A 98 -8.17 -0.58 12.59
N ASN A 99 -7.07 0.02 12.16
CA ASN A 99 -7.06 1.41 11.70
C ASN A 99 -7.82 1.55 10.38
N ALA A 100 -7.65 0.62 9.43
CA ALA A 100 -8.37 0.64 8.17
C ALA A 100 -9.90 0.58 8.40
N GLU A 101 -10.37 -0.31 9.26
CA GLU A 101 -11.78 -0.40 9.62
C GLU A 101 -12.29 0.85 10.34
N HIS A 102 -11.48 1.41 11.24
CA HIS A 102 -11.85 2.61 11.99
C HIS A 102 -12.06 3.83 11.09
N TYR A 103 -11.17 4.03 10.10
CA TYR A 103 -11.20 5.23 9.26
C TYR A 103 -11.97 5.06 7.95
N PHE A 104 -12.09 3.83 7.42
CA PHE A 104 -12.65 3.58 6.09
C PHE A 104 -13.85 2.61 6.10
N GLY A 105 -14.25 2.13 7.28
CA GLY A 105 -15.34 1.16 7.41
C GLY A 105 -14.89 -0.28 7.22
N ALA A 106 -15.83 -1.21 7.29
CA ALA A 106 -15.55 -2.64 7.26
C ALA A 106 -14.76 -3.07 6.03
N LEU A 107 -13.67 -3.79 6.27
CA LEU A 107 -12.91 -4.46 5.23
C LEU A 107 -13.70 -5.65 4.67
N THR A 108 -13.52 -5.98 3.39
CA THR A 108 -14.00 -7.26 2.88
C THR A 108 -13.16 -8.40 3.49
N PRO A 109 -13.70 -9.62 3.61
CA PRO A 109 -12.93 -10.77 4.11
C PRO A 109 -11.61 -11.00 3.35
N ARG A 110 -11.58 -10.67 2.05
CA ARG A 110 -10.36 -10.74 1.23
C ARG A 110 -9.36 -9.67 1.62
N GLN A 111 -9.79 -8.42 1.81
CA GLN A 111 -8.91 -7.33 2.22
C GLN A 111 -8.30 -7.59 3.61
N GLU A 112 -9.12 -8.06 4.54
CA GLU A 112 -8.67 -8.45 5.88
C GLU A 112 -7.61 -9.56 5.81
N ASP A 113 -7.90 -10.65 5.07
CA ASP A 113 -6.94 -11.75 4.87
C ASP A 113 -5.62 -11.25 4.26
N MET A 114 -5.70 -10.41 3.23
CA MET A 114 -4.52 -9.84 2.56
C MET A 114 -3.65 -9.05 3.54
N ILE A 115 -4.25 -8.21 4.38
CA ILE A 115 -3.52 -7.39 5.35
C ILE A 115 -2.96 -8.27 6.48
N LEU A 116 -3.74 -9.19 7.04
CA LEU A 116 -3.31 -10.03 8.16
C LEU A 116 -2.22 -11.03 7.78
N CYS A 117 -2.24 -11.53 6.54
CA CYS A 117 -1.34 -12.59 6.09
C CYS A 117 -0.13 -12.10 5.28
N HIS A 118 0.04 -10.77 5.02
CA HIS A 118 1.11 -10.28 4.15
C HIS A 118 2.52 -10.61 4.68
N MET A 119 2.66 -10.80 5.99
CA MET A 119 3.93 -11.19 6.60
C MET A 119 4.33 -12.66 6.40
N TRP A 120 3.53 -13.44 5.64
CA TRP A 120 3.94 -14.81 5.29
C TRP A 120 5.29 -14.81 4.54
N PRO A 121 6.25 -15.74 4.80
CA PRO A 121 6.12 -16.92 5.70
C PRO A 121 6.51 -16.66 7.16
N LEU A 122 6.84 -15.42 7.56
CA LEU A 122 7.16 -15.14 8.97
C LEU A 122 5.94 -15.43 9.87
N HIS A 123 4.76 -15.01 9.46
CA HIS A 123 3.51 -15.58 9.94
C HIS A 123 3.27 -16.92 9.24
N LEU A 124 2.92 -17.95 9.99
CA LEU A 124 2.75 -19.30 9.44
C LEU A 124 1.48 -19.44 8.58
N ALA A 125 0.48 -18.58 8.80
CA ALA A 125 -0.74 -18.57 7.99
C ALA A 125 -0.48 -17.93 6.61
N PRO A 126 -0.56 -18.70 5.51
CA PRO A 126 -0.43 -18.17 4.17
C PRO A 126 -1.69 -17.37 3.78
N PRO A 127 -1.59 -16.42 2.83
CA PRO A 127 -2.77 -15.80 2.25
C PRO A 127 -3.71 -16.84 1.62
N HIS A 128 -5.03 -16.63 1.73
CA HIS A 128 -6.04 -17.53 1.19
C HIS A 128 -6.48 -17.17 -0.24
N SER A 129 -5.95 -16.08 -0.79
CA SER A 129 -6.25 -15.62 -2.14
C SER A 129 -4.97 -15.37 -2.96
N ARG A 130 -5.08 -15.49 -4.28
CA ARG A 130 -4.00 -15.16 -5.22
C ARG A 130 -3.58 -13.68 -5.11
N GLU A 131 -4.54 -12.80 -4.84
CA GLU A 131 -4.30 -11.38 -4.60
C GLU A 131 -3.47 -11.16 -3.32
N GLY A 132 -3.71 -11.96 -2.29
CA GLY A 132 -2.91 -11.96 -1.06
C GLY A 132 -1.46 -12.40 -1.31
N PHE A 133 -1.25 -13.42 -2.14
CA PHE A 133 0.12 -13.79 -2.57
C PHE A 133 0.78 -12.69 -3.40
N VAL A 134 0.03 -11.98 -4.26
CA VAL A 134 0.56 -10.84 -5.01
C VAL A 134 0.99 -9.72 -4.06
N LEU A 135 0.15 -9.37 -3.08
CA LEU A 135 0.50 -8.37 -2.06
C LEU A 135 1.78 -8.78 -1.31
N THR A 136 1.81 -10.01 -0.77
CA THR A 136 2.98 -10.53 -0.06
C THR A 136 4.25 -10.49 -0.91
N PHE A 137 4.15 -10.86 -2.18
CA PHE A 137 5.28 -10.78 -3.12
C PHE A 137 5.70 -9.32 -3.36
N ALA A 138 4.75 -8.42 -3.64
CA ALA A 138 5.03 -7.02 -3.90
C ALA A 138 5.71 -6.35 -2.69
N ASP A 139 5.20 -6.62 -1.47
CA ASP A 139 5.78 -6.14 -0.22
C ASP A 139 7.24 -6.59 -0.06
N LYS A 140 7.53 -7.88 -0.22
CA LYS A 140 8.90 -8.41 -0.09
C LYS A 140 9.85 -7.80 -1.14
N VAL A 141 9.38 -7.63 -2.39
CA VAL A 141 10.18 -6.99 -3.44
C VAL A 141 10.47 -5.53 -3.10
N CYS A 142 9.46 -4.76 -2.68
CA CYS A 142 9.64 -3.36 -2.28
C CYS A 142 10.55 -3.25 -1.05
N ALA A 143 10.36 -4.08 -0.02
CA ALA A 143 11.22 -4.09 1.17
C ALA A 143 12.71 -4.37 0.84
N VAL A 144 12.98 -5.31 -0.08
CA VAL A 144 14.34 -5.54 -0.57
C VAL A 144 14.88 -4.31 -1.31
N CYS A 145 14.08 -3.68 -2.18
CA CYS A 145 14.47 -2.46 -2.88
C CYS A 145 14.77 -1.30 -1.90
N ASP A 146 13.98 -1.17 -0.83
CA ASP A 146 14.21 -0.18 0.23
C ASP A 146 15.54 -0.45 0.95
N LEU A 147 15.80 -1.70 1.34
CA LEU A 147 17.02 -2.11 2.03
C LEU A 147 18.29 -1.88 1.20
N ILE A 148 18.25 -2.15 -0.11
CA ILE A 148 19.42 -1.93 -1.00
C ILE A 148 19.49 -0.51 -1.58
N GLY A 149 18.51 0.36 -1.28
CA GLY A 149 18.47 1.75 -1.70
C GLY A 149 18.10 2.00 -3.16
N THR A 150 17.45 1.03 -3.81
CA THR A 150 17.00 1.16 -5.22
C THR A 150 15.55 1.65 -5.36
N SER A 151 14.79 1.72 -4.28
CA SER A 151 13.40 2.20 -4.29
C SER A 151 13.25 3.63 -4.81
N LYS A 152 14.29 4.47 -4.72
CA LYS A 152 14.31 5.83 -5.30
C LYS A 152 14.04 5.86 -6.81
N SER A 153 14.23 4.75 -7.52
CA SER A 153 13.85 4.63 -8.94
C SER A 153 12.33 4.76 -9.18
N PHE A 154 11.52 4.53 -8.15
CA PHE A 154 10.07 4.71 -8.20
C PHE A 154 9.63 6.17 -7.98
N ALA A 155 10.50 7.06 -7.49
CA ALA A 155 10.15 8.44 -7.15
C ALA A 155 9.41 9.19 -8.28
N PRO A 156 9.78 9.08 -9.58
CA PRO A 156 9.04 9.76 -10.64
C PRO A 156 7.59 9.29 -10.79
N VAL A 157 7.31 8.01 -10.51
CA VAL A 157 5.95 7.46 -10.54
C VAL A 157 5.17 7.93 -9.32
N TYR A 158 5.80 7.92 -8.15
CA TYR A 158 5.23 8.42 -6.89
C TYR A 158 4.79 9.89 -7.02
N GLU A 159 5.67 10.76 -7.54
CA GLU A 159 5.35 12.17 -7.77
C GLU A 159 4.16 12.36 -8.73
N ARG A 160 4.09 11.57 -9.80
CA ARG A 160 2.95 11.59 -10.73
C ARG A 160 1.65 11.15 -10.08
N ILE A 161 1.69 10.11 -9.22
CA ILE A 161 0.52 9.65 -8.47
C ILE A 161 -0.03 10.79 -7.62
N PHE A 162 0.81 11.46 -6.83
CA PHE A 162 0.36 12.57 -5.99
C PHE A 162 -0.06 13.79 -6.80
N SER A 163 0.62 14.10 -7.90
CA SER A 163 0.16 15.14 -8.83
C SER A 163 -1.23 14.84 -9.39
N GLU A 164 -1.51 13.61 -9.81
CA GLU A 164 -2.83 13.19 -10.31
C GLU A 164 -3.91 13.26 -9.20
N VAL A 165 -3.57 12.82 -7.99
CA VAL A 165 -4.48 12.84 -6.83
C VAL A 165 -4.83 14.26 -6.40
N ASP A 166 -3.86 15.18 -6.42
CA ASP A 166 -4.04 16.55 -5.93
C ASP A 166 -4.70 17.46 -6.99
N HIS A 167 -4.50 17.20 -8.28
CA HIS A 167 -5.03 18.02 -9.39
C HIS A 167 -6.21 17.39 -10.13
N GLY A 168 -6.43 16.08 -10.03
CA GLY A 168 -7.51 15.37 -10.73
C GLY A 168 -8.93 15.74 -10.29
N THR A 169 -9.11 16.44 -9.17
CA THR A 169 -10.42 16.87 -8.64
C THR A 169 -10.97 18.13 -9.28
N SER A 170 -10.22 18.80 -10.15
CA SER A 170 -10.67 20.05 -10.79
C SER A 170 -11.59 19.84 -12.00
N ALA A 171 -11.74 18.60 -12.48
CA ALA A 171 -12.52 18.30 -13.69
C ALA A 171 -13.96 17.83 -13.45
N ASP A 172 -14.30 17.40 -12.23
CA ASP A 172 -15.64 16.84 -11.92
C ASP A 172 -16.62 17.85 -11.28
N ASN A 173 -16.26 19.14 -11.23
CA ASN A 173 -17.10 20.21 -10.66
C ASN A 173 -17.46 21.32 -11.69
N LEU A 174 -17.65 20.97 -12.97
CA LEU A 174 -18.19 21.89 -13.98
C LEU A 174 -19.42 21.30 -14.66
#